data_010137f227236a97dfe729053fdf7067
#
_entry.id   010137f227236a97dfe729053fdf7067
#
_cell.length_a   1.000
_cell.length_b   1.000
_cell.length_c   1.000
_cell.angle_alpha   90.00
_cell.angle_beta   90.00
_cell.angle_gamma   90.00
#
_symmetry.space_group_name_H-M   'P 1'
#
loop_
_entity.id
_entity.type
_entity.pdbx_description
1 polymer ?
#
loop_
_entity_poly.entity_id
_entity_poly.type
_entity_poly.pdbx_seq_one_letter_code
_entity_poly.pdbx_strand_id
1 'polypeptide(L)'
;MKNLFLILLLIPLSLDASEKDHELIMATLYVQSSAEFYANSSTIYRAAQNNLDALLSDKNHTAALEQLENFSDKPPAIILDVDQTVLDNSAYQARIIEKGTAYPDGWF
;
A
#
# COMPACT_ATOMS: atom_id res chain seq x y z
N MET A 1 1.96 50.95 50.07
CA MET A 1 2.57 49.84 49.21
C MET A 1 1.44 49.13 48.54
N LYS A 2 1.28 49.36 47.23
CA LYS A 2 0.18 48.78 46.45
C LYS A 2 0.65 47.44 45.89
N ASN A 3 0.07 46.34 46.36
CA ASN A 3 0.33 45.01 45.80
C ASN A 3 -0.38 44.89 44.45
N LEU A 4 0.40 44.90 43.37
CA LEU A 4 -0.06 44.64 42.03
C LEU A 4 -0.16 43.10 41.88
N PHE A 5 -1.37 42.57 41.94
CA PHE A 5 -1.64 41.17 41.63
C PHE A 5 -1.66 41.00 40.10
N LEU A 6 -0.60 40.40 39.58
CA LEU A 6 -0.53 40.03 38.17
C LEU A 6 -1.35 38.74 37.98
N ILE A 7 -2.59 38.85 37.49
CA ILE A 7 -3.38 37.70 37.10
C ILE A 7 -2.87 37.26 35.74
N LEU A 8 -2.06 36.19 35.75
CA LEU A 8 -1.65 35.50 34.52
C LEU A 8 -2.85 34.69 33.98
N LEU A 9 -3.51 35.26 32.99
CA LEU A 9 -4.62 34.59 32.31
C LEU A 9 -4.04 33.45 31.44
N LEU A 10 -4.01 32.25 31.97
CA LEU A 10 -3.73 31.04 31.19
C LEU A 10 -4.90 30.81 30.25
N ILE A 11 -4.78 31.33 29.04
CA ILE A 11 -5.67 30.94 27.94
C ILE A 11 -5.26 29.51 27.56
N PRO A 12 -6.10 28.50 27.73
CA PRO A 12 -5.81 27.20 27.18
C PRO A 12 -5.75 27.37 25.64
N LEU A 13 -4.55 27.31 25.06
CA LEU A 13 -4.41 27.04 23.64
C LEU A 13 -4.90 25.61 23.45
N SER A 14 -6.17 25.49 23.16
CA SER A 14 -6.68 24.26 22.55
C SER A 14 -6.01 24.16 21.18
N LEU A 15 -4.90 23.44 21.12
CA LEU A 15 -4.44 22.87 19.87
C LEU A 15 -5.53 21.90 19.46
N ASP A 16 -6.45 22.39 18.65
CA ASP A 16 -7.38 21.55 17.92
C ASP A 16 -6.52 20.72 16.96
N ALA A 17 -6.02 19.60 17.46
CA ALA A 17 -5.44 18.54 16.64
C ALA A 17 -6.60 17.81 15.94
N SER A 18 -7.40 18.58 15.24
CA SER A 18 -8.55 18.13 14.50
C SER A 18 -8.29 18.30 13.02
N GLU A 19 -7.34 17.55 12.52
CA GLU A 19 -7.55 17.11 11.17
C GLU A 19 -7.47 15.59 11.24
N LYS A 20 -8.57 14.95 10.92
CA LYS A 20 -8.61 13.50 10.77
C LYS A 20 -7.67 13.16 9.62
N ASP A 21 -6.42 12.91 9.95
CA ASP A 21 -5.49 12.37 8.97
C ASP A 21 -6.14 11.12 8.38
N HIS A 22 -6.36 11.16 7.08
CA HIS A 22 -6.94 10.03 6.41
C HIS A 22 -5.96 8.85 6.51
N GLU A 23 -6.44 7.69 6.96
CA GLU A 23 -5.60 6.51 7.25
C GLU A 23 -4.67 6.08 6.09
N LEU A 24 -5.06 6.40 4.85
CA LEU A 24 -4.29 6.06 3.65
C LEU A 24 -3.20 7.06 3.27
N ILE A 25 -3.09 8.21 3.94
CA ILE A 25 -2.14 9.27 3.55
C ILE A 25 -0.71 8.74 3.47
N MET A 26 -0.22 8.12 4.52
CA MET A 26 1.16 7.65 4.58
C MET A 26 1.43 6.51 3.59
N ALA A 27 0.48 5.60 3.43
CA ALA A 27 0.60 4.51 2.47
C ALA A 27 0.63 5.03 1.02
N THR A 28 -0.26 5.95 0.68
CA THR A 28 -0.31 6.57 -0.65
C THR A 28 0.96 7.36 -0.95
N LEU A 29 1.43 8.16 0.02
CA LEU A 29 2.67 8.92 -0.11
C LEU A 29 3.88 8.00 -0.32
N TYR A 30 3.95 6.89 0.41
CA TYR A 30 5.01 5.90 0.26
C TYR A 30 5.02 5.31 -1.15
N VAL A 31 3.87 4.88 -1.67
CA VAL A 31 3.78 4.34 -3.04
C VAL A 31 4.21 5.37 -4.09
N GLN A 32 3.75 6.62 -3.96
CA GLN A 32 3.98 7.65 -4.97
C GLN A 32 5.40 8.26 -4.94
N SER A 33 6.08 8.23 -3.81
CA SER A 33 7.32 9.01 -3.65
C SER A 33 8.53 8.22 -3.15
N SER A 34 8.34 6.98 -2.68
CA SER A 34 9.42 6.20 -2.08
C SER A 34 10.32 5.56 -3.14
N ALA A 35 11.59 5.93 -3.12
CA ALA A 35 12.62 5.24 -3.89
C ALA A 35 12.77 3.76 -3.47
N GLU A 36 12.51 3.45 -2.20
CA GLU A 36 12.54 2.09 -1.66
C GLU A 36 11.42 1.24 -2.26
N PHE A 37 10.19 1.75 -2.33
CA PHE A 37 9.06 1.06 -2.98
C PHE A 37 9.41 0.71 -4.43
N TYR A 38 9.91 1.68 -5.19
CA TYR A 38 10.30 1.47 -6.59
C TYR A 38 11.44 0.44 -6.73
N ALA A 39 12.48 0.54 -5.90
CA ALA A 39 13.62 -0.36 -5.94
C ALA A 39 13.21 -1.80 -5.58
N ASN A 40 12.40 -1.99 -4.55
CA ASN A 40 11.90 -3.30 -4.13
C ASN A 40 11.03 -3.93 -5.21
N SER A 41 10.05 -3.21 -5.73
CA SER A 41 9.17 -3.67 -6.80
C SER A 41 9.98 -4.07 -8.04
N SER A 42 10.89 -3.20 -8.51
CA SER A 42 11.74 -3.47 -9.66
C SER A 42 12.63 -4.71 -9.46
N THR A 43 13.14 -4.90 -8.25
CA THR A 43 13.98 -6.05 -7.90
C THR A 43 13.18 -7.35 -7.95
N ILE A 44 11.97 -7.36 -7.40
CA ILE A 44 11.09 -8.53 -7.40
C ILE A 44 10.70 -8.92 -8.84
N TYR A 45 10.29 -7.95 -9.66
CA TYR A 45 9.94 -8.24 -11.06
C TYR A 45 11.12 -8.75 -11.88
N ARG A 46 12.32 -8.19 -11.67
CA ARG A 46 13.54 -8.68 -12.34
C ARG A 46 13.90 -10.08 -11.87
N ALA A 47 13.79 -10.37 -10.57
CA ALA A 47 14.03 -11.70 -10.05
C ALA A 47 13.05 -12.73 -10.63
N ALA A 48 11.77 -12.40 -10.73
CA ALA A 48 10.77 -13.24 -11.36
C ALA A 48 11.10 -13.49 -12.85
N GLN A 49 11.43 -12.43 -13.60
CA GLN A 49 11.82 -12.52 -15.00
C GLN A 49 13.06 -13.42 -15.22
N ASN A 50 14.09 -13.25 -14.39
CA ASN A 50 15.33 -14.01 -14.51
C ASN A 50 15.17 -15.50 -14.17
N ASN A 51 14.17 -15.86 -13.39
CA ASN A 51 13.89 -17.24 -13.01
C ASN A 51 12.80 -17.89 -13.87
N LEU A 52 12.12 -17.13 -14.72
CA LEU A 52 10.93 -17.61 -15.44
C LEU A 52 11.17 -18.87 -16.25
N ASP A 53 12.27 -18.92 -17.02
CA ASP A 53 12.58 -20.08 -17.88
C ASP A 53 12.85 -21.33 -17.05
N ALA A 54 13.54 -21.20 -15.92
CA ALA A 54 13.80 -22.31 -15.00
C ALA A 54 12.50 -22.84 -14.38
N LEU A 55 11.63 -21.93 -13.95
CA LEU A 55 10.32 -22.28 -13.37
C LEU A 55 9.40 -22.95 -14.41
N LEU A 56 9.40 -22.49 -15.64
CA LEU A 56 8.60 -23.07 -16.72
C LEU A 56 9.10 -24.45 -17.16
N SER A 57 10.39 -24.74 -16.99
CA SER A 57 10.97 -26.03 -17.33
C SER A 57 10.74 -27.11 -16.27
N ASP A 58 10.52 -26.72 -15.04
CA ASP A 58 10.17 -27.66 -13.94
C ASP A 58 8.66 -27.84 -13.86
N LYS A 59 8.18 -28.90 -14.49
CA LYS A 59 6.75 -29.24 -14.52
C LYS A 59 6.15 -29.64 -13.16
N ASN A 60 6.98 -29.86 -12.17
CA ASN A 60 6.55 -30.16 -10.80
C ASN A 60 6.60 -28.94 -9.89
N HIS A 61 7.06 -27.80 -10.41
CA HIS A 61 7.07 -26.56 -9.64
C HIS A 61 5.67 -25.99 -9.49
N THR A 62 5.32 -25.59 -8.28
CA THR A 62 4.10 -24.82 -8.00
C THR A 62 4.36 -23.80 -6.91
N ALA A 63 3.81 -22.61 -7.05
CA ALA A 63 3.80 -21.59 -6.01
C ALA A 63 2.58 -21.72 -5.07
N ALA A 64 1.60 -22.52 -5.43
CA ALA A 64 0.39 -22.75 -4.65
C ALA A 64 0.58 -23.96 -3.73
N LEU A 65 0.55 -23.75 -2.42
CA LEU A 65 0.71 -24.81 -1.41
C LEU A 65 -0.44 -25.83 -1.47
N GLU A 66 -1.61 -25.38 -1.92
CA GLU A 66 -2.83 -26.17 -2.05
C GLU A 66 -2.96 -26.81 -3.43
N GLN A 67 -1.90 -26.82 -4.22
CA GLN A 67 -1.93 -27.39 -5.57
C GLN A 67 -2.29 -28.86 -5.51
N LEU A 68 -3.34 -29.22 -6.23
CA LEU A 68 -3.78 -30.61 -6.38
C LEU A 68 -2.78 -31.41 -7.25
N GLU A 69 -2.79 -32.71 -7.06
CA GLU A 69 -2.00 -33.63 -7.89
C GLU A 69 -2.41 -33.55 -9.39
N ASN A 70 -1.55 -34.03 -10.28
CA ASN A 70 -1.78 -34.11 -11.72
C ASN A 70 -1.89 -32.76 -12.43
N PHE A 71 -0.99 -31.84 -12.11
CA PHE A 71 -0.91 -30.54 -12.79
C PHE A 71 0.25 -30.44 -13.81
N SER A 72 1.18 -31.39 -13.83
CA SER A 72 2.40 -31.35 -14.65
C SER A 72 2.16 -31.27 -16.17
N ASP A 73 1.02 -31.75 -16.66
CA ASP A 73 0.60 -31.71 -18.07
C ASP A 73 -0.29 -30.51 -18.40
N LYS A 74 -0.59 -29.67 -17.41
CA LYS A 74 -1.37 -28.46 -17.64
C LYS A 74 -0.47 -27.32 -18.10
N PRO A 75 -0.99 -26.36 -18.84
CA PRO A 75 -0.24 -25.17 -19.18
C PRO A 75 0.11 -24.36 -17.92
N PRO A 76 1.27 -23.70 -17.91
CA PRO A 76 1.66 -22.85 -16.78
C PRO A 76 0.73 -21.64 -16.64
N ALA A 77 0.59 -21.15 -15.41
CA ALA A 77 -0.18 -19.96 -15.08
C ALA A 77 0.60 -19.06 -14.13
N ILE A 78 0.36 -17.76 -14.22
CA ILE A 78 0.87 -16.78 -13.28
C ILE A 78 -0.32 -16.22 -12.51
N ILE A 79 -0.21 -16.18 -11.18
CA ILE A 79 -1.19 -15.55 -10.30
C ILE A 79 -0.57 -14.24 -9.82
N LEU A 80 -1.25 -13.14 -10.06
CA LEU A 80 -0.84 -11.80 -9.66
C LEU A 80 -1.96 -11.13 -8.89
N ASP A 81 -1.59 -10.41 -7.84
CA ASP A 81 -2.46 -9.41 -7.24
C ASP A 81 -2.63 -8.22 -8.18
N VAL A 82 -3.70 -7.47 -8.06
CA VAL A 82 -4.02 -6.37 -8.96
C VAL A 82 -3.56 -5.03 -8.40
N ASP A 83 -3.98 -4.72 -7.18
CA ASP A 83 -3.76 -3.40 -6.57
C ASP A 83 -2.29 -3.24 -6.12
N GLN A 84 -1.63 -2.20 -6.58
CA GLN A 84 -0.21 -1.93 -6.33
C GLN A 84 0.75 -3.05 -6.79
N THR A 85 0.23 -3.98 -7.58
CA THR A 85 1.01 -5.06 -8.18
C THR A 85 0.99 -4.96 -9.71
N VAL A 86 -0.17 -5.11 -10.34
CA VAL A 86 -0.34 -4.95 -11.80
C VAL A 86 -0.72 -3.52 -12.13
N LEU A 87 -1.54 -2.89 -11.31
CA LEU A 87 -2.01 -1.52 -11.47
C LEU A 87 -1.50 -0.64 -10.33
N ASP A 88 -1.00 0.53 -10.67
CA ASP A 88 -0.78 1.60 -9.71
C ASP A 88 -2.10 2.38 -9.53
N ASN A 89 -2.79 2.10 -8.43
CA ASN A 89 -4.03 2.80 -8.08
C ASN A 89 -3.81 3.96 -7.09
N SER A 90 -2.57 4.37 -6.84
CA SER A 90 -2.23 5.43 -5.89
C SER A 90 -2.89 6.77 -6.23
N ALA A 91 -3.09 7.08 -7.51
CA ALA A 91 -3.82 8.28 -7.93
C ALA A 91 -5.31 8.23 -7.53
N TYR A 92 -5.91 7.05 -7.50
CA TYR A 92 -7.27 6.87 -6.99
C TYR A 92 -7.31 7.02 -5.47
N GLN A 93 -6.35 6.44 -4.76
CA GLN A 93 -6.18 6.59 -3.32
C GLN A 93 -6.04 8.06 -2.91
N ALA A 94 -5.23 8.83 -3.65
CA ALA A 94 -5.08 10.27 -3.41
C ALA A 94 -6.42 11.03 -3.53
N ARG A 95 -7.28 10.67 -4.48
CA ARG A 95 -8.61 11.30 -4.61
C ARG A 95 -9.56 10.94 -3.47
N ILE A 96 -9.49 9.72 -2.94
CA ILE A 96 -10.25 9.31 -1.75
C ILE A 96 -9.81 10.16 -0.55
N ILE A 97 -8.52 10.35 -0.36
CA ILE A 97 -7.93 11.18 0.70
C ILE A 97 -8.43 12.63 0.57
N GLU A 98 -8.29 13.22 -0.62
CA GLU A 98 -8.72 14.59 -0.90
C GLU A 98 -10.21 14.81 -0.59
N LYS A 99 -11.04 13.83 -0.87
CA LYS A 99 -12.48 13.88 -0.61
C LYS A 99 -12.87 13.52 0.82
N GLY A 100 -11.94 13.03 1.63
CA GLY A 100 -12.24 12.54 2.97
C GLY A 100 -13.24 11.37 2.98
N THR A 101 -13.20 10.51 1.95
CA THR A 101 -14.12 9.38 1.78
C THR A 101 -13.38 8.05 1.91
N ALA A 102 -14.13 6.98 2.17
CA ALA A 102 -13.63 5.62 2.08
C ALA A 102 -13.94 5.00 0.71
N TYR A 103 -13.49 3.78 0.49
CA TYR A 103 -13.92 2.99 -0.66
C TYR A 103 -15.44 2.86 -0.66
N PRO A 104 -16.13 3.09 -1.78
CA PRO A 104 -17.57 2.92 -1.85
C PRO A 104 -17.95 1.45 -1.65
N ASP A 105 -19.04 1.23 -0.90
CA ASP A 105 -19.61 -0.09 -0.70
C ASP A 105 -19.96 -0.75 -2.06
N GLY A 106 -19.59 -2.01 -2.21
CA GLY A 106 -19.92 -2.77 -3.43
C GLY A 106 -18.89 -2.65 -4.56
N TRP A 107 -17.67 -2.28 -4.27
CA TRP A 107 -16.57 -2.24 -5.26
C TRP A 107 -15.92 -3.60 -5.51
N PHE A 108 -16.40 -4.64 -4.87
CA PHE A 108 -15.93 -6.03 -5.04
C PHE A 108 -16.99 -6.89 -5.68
#